data_ed5417d96b46309e8ecf5a19b62d5af9
#
_entry.id   ed5417d96b46309e8ecf5a19b62d5af9
#
_cell.length_a   1.000
_cell.length_b   1.000
_cell.length_c   1.000
_cell.angle_alpha   90.00
_cell.angle_beta   90.00
_cell.angle_gamma   90.00
#
_symmetry.space_group_name_H-M   'P 1'
#
loop_
_entity.id
_entity.type
_entity.pdbx_description
1 polymer ?
#
loop_
_entity_poly.entity_id
_entity_poly.type
_entity_poly.pdbx_seq_one_letter_code
_entity_poly.pdbx_strand_id
1 'polypeptide(L)'
;MVEMFPNILKLVQLLFVSLTLSRSNVEAAYPIGVNYGTLADNLPPPSQVATFLKTKTTIDRIKIFDCNPEILNAFADTGIAVTVTVADADVLPLTNLDSAKAWLAAHILPFLPRTLINRIAVGNEILHHKDRVLIANLLRAMETLTSALRLAGITTIQVSTPHSLGILSASEPPSSGKFRKGYDRAIFAPMLAYHRRTSTPFMVNPYPYFGFTDRTLPYALFKPNDGVFDPATNLTYTNMFDAQLDAVHSAMARLNYSDVDIVVAETGWPSAGDAAQPAVNLANAMSYNGNLIRHVNSGKGTPLMPNRRFETYVFSLFNENLKESESERNFGLFRPDFTPVYDVGILKNTPAAGPSGPSDGRKWCVPKGDASSDALQRNIDYACCSGLDCGPIQSGGPCFSPDTVRSHAAYAMNAYYQSNGRHDFNCDFAGTGVITSTDPSYETCTYVA
;
A
#
# COMPACT_ATOMS: atom_id res chain seq x y z
N MET A 1 -6.29 57.40 39.20
CA MET A 1 -5.30 56.40 38.81
C MET A 1 -6.02 55.06 38.59
N VAL A 2 -7.00 55.05 37.73
CA VAL A 2 -7.71 53.83 37.27
C VAL A 2 -8.29 54.13 35.90
N GLU A 3 -7.51 53.92 34.83
CA GLU A 3 -8.03 53.84 33.44
C GLU A 3 -6.89 53.50 32.46
N MET A 4 -6.34 52.27 32.57
CA MET A 4 -5.32 51.84 31.58
C MET A 4 -5.34 50.33 31.33
N PHE A 5 -6.42 49.60 31.62
CA PHE A 5 -6.44 48.13 31.45
C PHE A 5 -7.50 47.50 30.56
N PRO A 6 -8.33 48.21 29.75
CA PRO A 6 -9.24 47.50 28.86
C PRO A 6 -8.63 47.13 27.48
N ASN A 7 -7.48 47.71 27.06
CA ASN A 7 -6.97 47.50 25.70
C ASN A 7 -6.02 46.30 25.53
N ILE A 8 -5.41 45.85 26.65
CA ILE A 8 -4.50 44.68 26.62
C ILE A 8 -5.28 43.38 26.49
N LEU A 9 -6.46 43.28 27.11
CA LEU A 9 -7.29 42.08 27.04
C LEU A 9 -7.91 41.85 25.66
N LYS A 10 -8.22 42.92 24.92
CA LYS A 10 -8.70 42.84 23.52
C LYS A 10 -7.59 42.47 22.54
N LEU A 11 -6.33 42.88 22.79
CA LEU A 11 -5.20 42.54 21.97
C LEU A 11 -4.80 41.06 22.12
N VAL A 12 -4.88 40.51 23.34
CA VAL A 12 -4.62 39.10 23.61
C VAL A 12 -5.72 38.20 23.05
N GLN A 13 -6.99 38.61 23.07
CA GLN A 13 -8.07 37.87 22.39
C GLN A 13 -7.97 37.89 20.88
N LEU A 14 -7.52 38.99 20.26
CA LEU A 14 -7.27 39.07 18.82
C LEU A 14 -6.05 38.24 18.37
N LEU A 15 -5.02 38.11 19.20
CA LEU A 15 -3.86 37.24 18.93
C LEU A 15 -4.19 35.75 19.09
N PHE A 16 -5.11 35.36 19.99
CA PHE A 16 -5.58 33.99 20.12
C PHE A 16 -6.54 33.56 19.00
N VAL A 17 -7.32 34.48 18.43
CA VAL A 17 -8.22 34.20 17.29
C VAL A 17 -7.47 34.10 15.96
N SER A 18 -6.33 34.79 15.81
CA SER A 18 -5.51 34.70 14.58
C SER A 18 -4.60 33.48 14.52
N LEU A 19 -4.36 32.79 15.62
CA LEU A 19 -3.54 31.56 15.68
C LEU A 19 -4.34 30.26 15.45
N THR A 20 -5.68 30.36 15.37
CA THR A 20 -6.55 29.18 15.12
C THR A 20 -7.03 29.03 13.68
N LEU A 21 -6.63 29.91 12.75
CA LEU A 21 -7.12 29.93 11.36
C LEU A 21 -6.07 29.59 10.29
N SER A 22 -5.00 28.93 10.66
CA SER A 22 -4.04 28.36 9.68
C SER A 22 -3.70 26.90 10.01
N ARG A 23 -4.72 26.08 10.28
CA ARG A 23 -4.62 24.67 9.92
C ARG A 23 -5.00 24.62 8.43
N SER A 24 -4.00 24.85 7.57
CA SER A 24 -4.04 24.29 6.23
C SER A 24 -4.42 22.83 6.40
N ASN A 25 -5.57 22.45 5.84
CA ASN A 25 -5.86 21.05 5.54
C ASN A 25 -4.82 20.62 4.50
N VAL A 26 -3.62 20.31 4.98
CA VAL A 26 -2.75 19.38 4.28
C VAL A 26 -3.53 18.08 4.43
N GLU A 27 -4.28 17.71 3.41
CA GLU A 27 -4.75 16.35 3.26
C GLU A 27 -3.54 15.47 3.55
N ALA A 28 -3.57 14.76 4.69
CA ALA A 28 -2.45 13.93 5.10
C ALA A 28 -2.29 12.89 4.00
N ALA A 29 -1.23 13.01 3.21
CA ALA A 29 -0.91 12.08 2.16
C ALA A 29 -1.01 10.66 2.75
N TYR A 30 -1.71 9.77 2.06
CA TYR A 30 -1.86 8.39 2.52
C TYR A 30 -0.48 7.73 2.50
N PRO A 31 -0.10 7.01 3.57
CA PRO A 31 1.25 6.50 3.70
C PRO A 31 1.52 5.33 2.75
N ILE A 32 2.10 5.63 1.59
CA ILE A 32 2.62 4.64 0.65
C ILE A 32 4.13 4.58 0.78
N GLY A 33 4.62 3.40 1.11
CA GLY A 33 6.02 3.06 1.17
C GLY A 33 6.43 2.07 0.10
N VAL A 34 7.73 1.82 0.05
CA VAL A 34 8.32 0.77 -0.79
C VAL A 34 9.31 -0.06 0.01
N ASN A 35 9.42 -1.32 -0.33
CA ASN A 35 10.50 -2.16 0.16
C ASN A 35 11.75 -1.85 -0.66
N TYR A 36 12.81 -1.46 0.02
CA TYR A 36 14.11 -1.22 -0.60
C TYR A 36 15.03 -2.41 -0.31
N GLY A 37 14.97 -3.41 -1.18
CA GLY A 37 15.85 -4.57 -1.18
C GLY A 37 17.20 -4.24 -1.81
N THR A 38 18.23 -5.02 -1.46
CA THR A 38 19.61 -4.80 -1.89
C THR A 38 20.28 -6.07 -2.43
N LEU A 39 19.48 -7.08 -2.80
CA LEU A 39 20.02 -8.31 -3.38
C LEU A 39 20.30 -8.15 -4.89
N ALA A 40 21.20 -7.21 -5.20
CA ALA A 40 21.63 -6.89 -6.54
C ALA A 40 23.02 -6.27 -6.53
N ASP A 41 23.75 -6.40 -7.65
CA ASP A 41 25.12 -5.85 -7.83
C ASP A 41 25.15 -4.61 -8.75
N ASN A 42 23.99 -4.17 -9.24
CA ASN A 42 23.84 -3.08 -10.19
C ASN A 42 22.97 -1.91 -9.66
N LEU A 43 22.69 -1.86 -8.36
CA LEU A 43 21.87 -0.80 -7.76
C LEU A 43 22.60 0.53 -7.73
N PRO A 44 21.87 1.65 -7.84
CA PRO A 44 22.46 2.98 -7.67
C PRO A 44 22.90 3.21 -6.21
N PRO A 45 23.86 4.10 -5.97
CA PRO A 45 24.28 4.48 -4.62
C PRO A 45 23.10 4.95 -3.76
N PRO A 46 23.03 4.59 -2.47
CA PRO A 46 21.91 4.95 -1.59
C PRO A 46 21.59 6.45 -1.54
N SER A 47 22.59 7.32 -1.68
CA SER A 47 22.40 8.78 -1.73
C SER A 47 21.61 9.25 -2.96
N GLN A 48 21.78 8.58 -4.10
CA GLN A 48 20.99 8.84 -5.30
C GLN A 48 19.56 8.33 -5.15
N VAL A 49 19.38 7.16 -4.50
CA VAL A 49 18.07 6.60 -4.19
C VAL A 49 17.28 7.55 -3.28
N ALA A 50 17.88 8.01 -2.19
CA ALA A 50 17.27 8.95 -1.26
C ALA A 50 16.87 10.27 -1.96
N THR A 51 17.75 10.82 -2.79
CA THR A 51 17.48 12.01 -3.59
C THR A 51 16.33 11.78 -4.57
N PHE A 52 16.32 10.65 -5.29
CA PHE A 52 15.28 10.29 -6.23
C PHE A 52 13.92 10.18 -5.53
N LEU A 53 13.83 9.42 -4.45
CA LEU A 53 12.58 9.26 -3.70
C LEU A 53 12.07 10.61 -3.18
N LYS A 54 12.93 11.42 -2.57
CA LYS A 54 12.57 12.74 -2.02
C LYS A 54 12.08 13.71 -3.10
N THR A 55 12.74 13.73 -4.26
CA THR A 55 12.52 14.80 -5.25
C THR A 55 11.58 14.40 -6.38
N LYS A 56 11.54 13.11 -6.73
CA LYS A 56 10.83 12.63 -7.94
C LYS A 56 9.59 11.79 -7.63
N THR A 57 9.40 11.34 -6.40
CA THR A 57 8.29 10.46 -6.06
C THR A 57 7.44 11.00 -4.90
N THR A 58 6.23 10.47 -4.76
CA THR A 58 5.35 10.72 -3.61
C THR A 58 5.60 9.76 -2.45
N ILE A 59 6.59 8.86 -2.56
CA ILE A 59 6.97 7.92 -1.53
C ILE A 59 7.51 8.66 -0.31
N ASP A 60 6.93 8.42 0.86
CA ASP A 60 7.28 9.09 2.12
C ASP A 60 7.92 8.14 3.16
N ARG A 61 8.04 6.84 2.81
CA ARG A 61 8.64 5.83 3.68
C ARG A 61 9.26 4.67 2.93
N ILE A 62 10.24 4.04 3.53
CA ILE A 62 10.86 2.81 3.03
C ILE A 62 10.91 1.75 4.15
N LYS A 63 10.89 0.48 3.76
CA LYS A 63 11.29 -0.65 4.61
C LYS A 63 12.52 -1.31 4.00
N ILE A 64 13.59 -1.43 4.79
CA ILE A 64 14.81 -2.14 4.42
C ILE A 64 14.89 -3.46 5.18
N PHE A 65 15.64 -4.43 4.64
CA PHE A 65 15.72 -5.78 5.19
C PHE A 65 16.93 -6.00 6.11
N ASP A 66 17.60 -4.91 6.45
CA ASP A 66 18.76 -4.85 7.34
C ASP A 66 18.81 -3.50 8.08
N CYS A 67 19.98 -3.17 8.62
CA CYS A 67 20.32 -1.87 9.20
C CYS A 67 21.54 -1.26 8.46
N ASN A 68 21.58 -1.33 7.13
CA ASN A 68 22.71 -0.87 6.33
C ASN A 68 23.05 0.61 6.64
N PRO A 69 24.24 0.91 7.17
CA PRO A 69 24.60 2.26 7.58
C PRO A 69 24.71 3.25 6.43
N GLU A 70 25.03 2.80 5.21
CA GLU A 70 25.08 3.66 4.04
C GLU A 70 23.68 4.14 3.66
N ILE A 71 22.67 3.23 3.71
CA ILE A 71 21.28 3.59 3.48
C ILE A 71 20.79 4.54 4.58
N LEU A 72 21.03 4.20 5.84
CA LEU A 72 20.59 5.04 6.96
C LEU A 72 21.18 6.46 6.89
N ASN A 73 22.46 6.58 6.56
CA ASN A 73 23.10 7.88 6.34
C ASN A 73 22.53 8.63 5.13
N ALA A 74 22.24 7.93 4.04
CA ALA A 74 21.68 8.54 2.84
C ALA A 74 20.27 9.13 3.05
N PHE A 75 19.49 8.54 3.95
CA PHE A 75 18.15 9.02 4.29
C PHE A 75 18.12 10.06 5.41
N ALA A 76 19.29 10.47 5.94
CA ALA A 76 19.38 11.56 6.90
C ALA A 76 18.77 12.85 6.33
N ASP A 77 17.96 13.56 7.12
CA ASP A 77 17.35 14.85 6.79
C ASP A 77 16.47 14.84 5.51
N THR A 78 16.06 13.66 5.07
CA THR A 78 15.17 13.54 3.89
C THR A 78 13.70 13.76 4.25
N GLY A 79 13.30 13.49 5.49
CA GLY A 79 11.91 13.42 5.94
C GLY A 79 11.21 12.12 5.56
N ILE A 80 11.89 11.19 4.87
CA ILE A 80 11.37 9.86 4.53
C ILE A 80 11.55 8.95 5.74
N ALA A 81 10.46 8.31 6.18
CA ALA A 81 10.49 7.39 7.31
C ALA A 81 11.16 6.06 6.91
N VAL A 82 11.96 5.50 7.83
CA VAL A 82 12.67 4.24 7.58
C VAL A 82 12.23 3.19 8.61
N THR A 83 11.68 2.08 8.12
CA THR A 83 11.55 0.84 8.88
C THR A 83 12.77 -0.02 8.62
N VAL A 84 13.56 -0.28 9.65
CA VAL A 84 14.74 -1.17 9.59
C VAL A 84 14.36 -2.58 10.02
N THR A 85 15.16 -3.58 9.62
CA THR A 85 14.90 -4.98 9.99
C THR A 85 16.11 -5.56 10.73
N VAL A 86 15.84 -6.17 11.89
CA VAL A 86 16.81 -7.02 12.61
C VAL A 86 17.01 -8.30 11.80
N ALA A 87 18.24 -8.69 11.55
CA ALA A 87 18.52 -9.97 10.91
C ALA A 87 18.01 -11.15 11.76
N ASP A 88 17.53 -12.22 11.12
CA ASP A 88 16.99 -13.38 11.83
C ASP A 88 17.99 -14.00 12.80
N ALA A 89 19.29 -13.94 12.46
CA ALA A 89 20.38 -14.43 13.31
C ALA A 89 20.52 -13.62 14.63
N ASP A 90 20.10 -12.36 14.64
CA ASP A 90 20.20 -11.47 15.80
C ASP A 90 19.00 -11.61 16.76
N VAL A 91 17.89 -12.26 16.33
CA VAL A 91 16.67 -12.36 17.13
C VAL A 91 16.91 -13.04 18.48
N LEU A 92 17.63 -14.17 18.50
CA LEU A 92 17.92 -14.86 19.75
C LEU A 92 18.84 -14.05 20.69
N PRO A 93 19.94 -13.45 20.25
CA PRO A 93 20.72 -12.51 21.06
C PRO A 93 19.90 -11.39 21.70
N LEU A 94 18.92 -10.84 20.96
CA LEU A 94 18.06 -9.75 21.44
C LEU A 94 17.11 -10.15 22.60
N THR A 95 17.03 -11.42 22.97
CA THR A 95 16.29 -11.84 24.19
C THR A 95 17.03 -11.43 25.47
N ASN A 96 18.29 -11.01 25.38
CA ASN A 96 19.09 -10.47 26.47
C ASN A 96 19.12 -8.93 26.40
N LEU A 97 18.89 -8.25 27.51
CA LEU A 97 18.78 -6.78 27.56
C LEU A 97 20.09 -6.07 27.20
N ASP A 98 21.22 -6.59 27.63
CA ASP A 98 22.51 -5.93 27.34
C ASP A 98 22.89 -6.12 25.86
N SER A 99 22.59 -7.27 25.28
CA SER A 99 22.71 -7.47 23.83
C SER A 99 21.79 -6.55 23.05
N ALA A 100 20.54 -6.35 23.50
CA ALA A 100 19.62 -5.40 22.85
C ALA A 100 20.10 -3.95 22.94
N LYS A 101 20.66 -3.53 24.07
CA LYS A 101 21.30 -2.21 24.21
C LYS A 101 22.49 -2.05 23.28
N ALA A 102 23.37 -3.07 23.21
CA ALA A 102 24.53 -3.05 22.33
C ALA A 102 24.10 -2.98 20.85
N TRP A 103 23.10 -3.75 20.47
CA TRP A 103 22.54 -3.70 19.12
C TRP A 103 21.96 -2.32 18.77
N LEU A 104 21.20 -1.70 19.67
CA LEU A 104 20.69 -0.32 19.48
C LEU A 104 21.83 0.68 19.33
N ALA A 105 22.87 0.57 20.17
CA ALA A 105 24.04 1.46 20.13
C ALA A 105 24.80 1.34 18.81
N ALA A 106 24.85 0.16 18.22
CA ALA A 106 25.54 -0.09 16.96
C ALA A 106 24.70 0.30 15.72
N HIS A 107 23.38 0.02 15.73
CA HIS A 107 22.58 0.02 14.51
C HIS A 107 21.54 1.14 14.43
N ILE A 108 21.20 1.81 15.55
CA ILE A 108 20.12 2.81 15.57
C ILE A 108 20.60 4.17 16.08
N LEU A 109 21.23 4.22 17.25
CA LEU A 109 21.60 5.48 17.89
C LEU A 109 22.51 6.39 17.05
N PRO A 110 23.48 5.87 16.26
CA PRO A 110 24.36 6.71 15.45
C PRO A 110 23.64 7.54 14.38
N PHE A 111 22.43 7.13 13.97
CA PHE A 111 21.68 7.76 12.88
C PHE A 111 20.61 8.74 13.37
N LEU A 112 20.29 8.70 14.68
CA LEU A 112 19.30 9.60 15.27
C LEU A 112 19.91 10.97 15.63
N PRO A 113 19.13 12.06 15.56
CA PRO A 113 17.75 12.16 15.08
C PRO A 113 17.65 12.40 13.56
N ARG A 114 18.77 12.40 12.83
CA ARG A 114 18.84 12.84 11.44
C ARG A 114 18.08 11.91 10.48
N THR A 115 18.11 10.61 10.73
CA THR A 115 17.33 9.62 9.97
C THR A 115 16.05 9.34 10.73
N LEU A 116 14.91 9.49 10.05
CA LEU A 116 13.60 9.27 10.65
C LEU A 116 13.31 7.76 10.73
N ILE A 117 13.98 7.07 11.66
CA ILE A 117 13.70 5.66 11.94
C ILE A 117 12.39 5.60 12.75
N ASN A 118 11.32 5.13 12.15
CA ASN A 118 10.00 5.06 12.78
C ASN A 118 9.67 3.67 13.36
N ARG A 119 10.32 2.62 12.83
CA ARG A 119 10.02 1.24 13.25
C ARG A 119 11.24 0.33 13.10
N ILE A 120 11.33 -0.65 14.00
CA ILE A 120 12.24 -1.78 13.93
C ILE A 120 11.40 -3.04 13.75
N ALA A 121 11.54 -3.71 12.62
CA ALA A 121 11.00 -5.03 12.36
C ALA A 121 11.97 -6.07 12.94
N VAL A 122 11.51 -6.95 13.81
CA VAL A 122 12.35 -8.00 14.41
C VAL A 122 12.22 -9.26 13.57
N GLY A 123 13.22 -9.54 12.75
CA GLY A 123 13.21 -10.59 11.75
C GLY A 123 12.23 -10.31 10.60
N ASN A 124 12.16 -11.23 9.64
CA ASN A 124 11.22 -11.17 8.53
C ASN A 124 10.57 -12.55 8.35
N GLU A 125 9.24 -12.61 8.50
CA GLU A 125 8.43 -13.84 8.32
C GLU A 125 8.91 -15.05 9.18
N ILE A 126 9.41 -14.80 10.39
CA ILE A 126 9.99 -15.80 11.30
C ILE A 126 9.06 -17.02 11.48
N LEU A 127 7.75 -16.82 11.50
CA LEU A 127 6.79 -17.91 11.67
C LEU A 127 6.66 -18.82 10.42
N HIS A 128 7.27 -18.45 9.30
CA HIS A 128 7.39 -19.29 8.12
C HIS A 128 8.57 -20.29 8.24
N HIS A 129 9.54 -19.98 9.07
CA HIS A 129 10.69 -20.85 9.35
C HIS A 129 10.27 -22.12 10.08
N LYS A 130 11.12 -23.15 10.03
CA LYS A 130 10.94 -24.39 10.79
C LYS A 130 11.60 -24.34 12.17
N ASP A 131 12.34 -23.26 12.45
CA ASP A 131 13.07 -23.09 13.71
C ASP A 131 12.10 -22.71 14.84
N ARG A 132 11.76 -23.70 15.66
CA ARG A 132 10.86 -23.53 16.81
C ARG A 132 11.46 -22.68 17.92
N VAL A 133 12.80 -22.68 18.06
CA VAL A 133 13.48 -21.88 19.09
C VAL A 133 13.39 -20.41 18.73
N LEU A 134 13.66 -20.09 17.49
CA LEU A 134 13.51 -18.73 16.96
C LEU A 134 12.06 -18.22 17.12
N ILE A 135 11.09 -19.01 16.70
CA ILE A 135 9.65 -18.68 16.83
C ILE A 135 9.25 -18.43 18.28
N ALA A 136 9.68 -19.29 19.21
CA ALA A 136 9.32 -19.19 20.62
C ALA A 136 9.93 -17.96 21.33
N ASN A 137 11.05 -17.44 20.82
CA ASN A 137 11.76 -16.30 21.39
C ASN A 137 11.48 -14.96 20.71
N LEU A 138 10.74 -14.95 19.61
CA LEU A 138 10.46 -13.73 18.83
C LEU A 138 9.81 -12.63 19.68
N LEU A 139 8.74 -12.94 20.40
CA LEU A 139 8.06 -11.96 21.25
C LEU A 139 8.98 -11.43 22.36
N ARG A 140 9.78 -12.32 22.98
CA ARG A 140 10.73 -11.91 24.02
C ARG A 140 11.78 -10.95 23.45
N ALA A 141 12.29 -11.20 22.26
CA ALA A 141 13.22 -10.28 21.58
C ALA A 141 12.57 -8.89 21.34
N MET A 142 11.32 -8.86 20.87
CA MET A 142 10.56 -7.61 20.67
C MET A 142 10.39 -6.84 22.00
N GLU A 143 10.00 -7.53 23.08
CA GLU A 143 9.79 -6.91 24.41
C GLU A 143 11.10 -6.38 25.00
N THR A 144 12.18 -7.12 24.84
CA THR A 144 13.51 -6.74 25.30
C THR A 144 14.04 -5.52 24.54
N LEU A 145 13.89 -5.51 23.20
CA LEU A 145 14.28 -4.37 22.37
C LEU A 145 13.47 -3.11 22.69
N THR A 146 12.15 -3.27 22.92
CA THR A 146 11.29 -2.17 23.39
C THR A 146 11.74 -1.62 24.74
N SER A 147 12.16 -2.51 25.64
CA SER A 147 12.69 -2.11 26.95
C SER A 147 14.02 -1.34 26.81
N ALA A 148 14.90 -1.81 25.92
CA ALA A 148 16.17 -1.13 25.62
C ALA A 148 15.96 0.27 25.02
N LEU A 149 15.00 0.43 24.08
CA LEU A 149 14.60 1.75 23.54
C LEU A 149 14.10 2.70 24.64
N ARG A 150 13.24 2.23 25.54
CA ARG A 150 12.73 3.04 26.66
C ARG A 150 13.86 3.46 27.60
N LEU A 151 14.80 2.58 27.92
CA LEU A 151 15.96 2.90 28.73
C LEU A 151 16.88 3.93 28.08
N ALA A 152 16.93 3.95 26.73
CA ALA A 152 17.63 4.98 25.95
C ALA A 152 16.84 6.30 25.81
N GLY A 153 15.63 6.40 26.40
CA GLY A 153 14.77 7.58 26.28
C GLY A 153 14.06 7.70 24.93
N ILE A 154 14.04 6.63 24.11
CA ILE A 154 13.44 6.63 22.78
C ILE A 154 12.05 6.01 22.87
N THR A 155 11.02 6.83 22.61
CA THR A 155 9.60 6.42 22.69
C THR A 155 8.90 6.51 21.33
N THR A 156 9.58 7.04 20.31
CA THR A 156 9.02 7.29 18.99
C THR A 156 9.22 6.12 18.00
N ILE A 157 10.12 5.21 18.31
CA ILE A 157 10.42 4.05 17.45
C ILE A 157 9.55 2.87 17.90
N GLN A 158 8.73 2.36 16.99
CA GLN A 158 7.90 1.19 17.20
C GLN A 158 8.70 -0.09 16.99
N VAL A 159 8.37 -1.17 17.71
CA VAL A 159 8.93 -2.51 17.49
C VAL A 159 7.80 -3.45 17.07
N SER A 160 7.97 -4.11 15.93
CA SER A 160 7.01 -5.07 15.39
C SER A 160 7.74 -6.19 14.63
N THR A 161 7.01 -7.06 13.95
CA THR A 161 7.57 -8.13 13.10
C THR A 161 6.58 -8.44 11.98
N PRO A 162 7.00 -8.54 10.70
CA PRO A 162 6.13 -8.89 9.59
C PRO A 162 5.88 -10.39 9.51
N HIS A 163 4.68 -10.76 9.10
CA HIS A 163 4.23 -12.14 8.95
C HIS A 163 3.68 -12.39 7.55
N SER A 164 4.07 -13.52 6.93
CA SER A 164 3.33 -14.02 5.76
C SER A 164 1.92 -14.46 6.15
N LEU A 165 1.01 -14.53 5.19
CA LEU A 165 -0.35 -15.04 5.45
C LEU A 165 -0.39 -16.54 5.77
N GLY A 166 0.73 -17.25 5.62
CA GLY A 166 0.89 -18.61 6.11
C GLY A 166 0.67 -18.77 7.62
N ILE A 167 0.51 -17.67 8.37
CA ILE A 167 0.08 -17.71 9.78
C ILE A 167 -1.38 -18.13 9.97
N LEU A 168 -2.21 -18.03 8.93
CA LEU A 168 -3.62 -18.42 8.97
C LEU A 168 -3.80 -19.91 8.66
N SER A 169 -4.77 -20.53 9.31
CA SER A 169 -5.24 -21.88 9.00
C SER A 169 -6.54 -21.90 8.20
N ALA A 170 -7.24 -20.77 8.14
CA ALA A 170 -8.38 -20.52 7.29
C ALA A 170 -8.42 -19.02 6.97
N SER A 171 -8.85 -18.67 5.75
CA SER A 171 -8.90 -17.29 5.26
C SER A 171 -10.00 -17.06 4.24
N GLU A 172 -10.73 -18.10 3.85
CA GLU A 172 -11.78 -18.03 2.84
C GLU A 172 -13.05 -18.78 3.33
N PRO A 173 -14.19 -18.07 3.42
CA PRO A 173 -14.36 -16.62 3.26
C PRO A 173 -13.63 -15.83 4.36
N PRO A 174 -13.41 -14.50 4.21
CA PRO A 174 -12.64 -13.70 5.16
C PRO A 174 -13.10 -13.79 6.62
N SER A 175 -14.41 -13.89 6.86
CA SER A 175 -14.97 -14.11 8.20
C SER A 175 -14.53 -15.42 8.87
N SER A 176 -14.09 -16.42 8.08
CA SER A 176 -13.56 -17.68 8.60
C SER A 176 -12.13 -17.55 9.15
N GLY A 177 -11.48 -16.41 8.90
CA GLY A 177 -10.08 -16.14 9.26
C GLY A 177 -9.73 -16.58 10.68
N LYS A 178 -8.68 -17.38 10.81
CA LYS A 178 -8.17 -17.85 12.10
C LYS A 178 -6.68 -18.23 11.99
N PHE A 179 -5.95 -17.95 13.05
CA PHE A 179 -4.55 -18.34 13.14
C PHE A 179 -4.39 -19.86 13.20
N ARG A 180 -3.19 -20.35 12.88
CA ARG A 180 -2.85 -21.78 12.99
C ARG A 180 -3.10 -22.30 14.40
N LYS A 181 -3.74 -23.47 14.49
CA LYS A 181 -4.05 -24.14 15.76
C LYS A 181 -2.79 -24.34 16.59
N GLY A 182 -2.85 -23.99 17.85
CA GLY A 182 -1.73 -24.03 18.79
C GLY A 182 -0.90 -22.75 18.79
N TYR A 183 -0.71 -22.11 17.64
CA TYR A 183 -0.05 -20.80 17.55
C TYR A 183 -0.97 -19.65 17.97
N ASP A 184 -2.27 -19.81 17.79
CA ASP A 184 -3.29 -18.82 18.16
C ASP A 184 -3.14 -18.34 19.61
N ARG A 185 -3.06 -19.27 20.56
CA ARG A 185 -2.93 -18.94 21.98
C ARG A 185 -1.48 -18.84 22.48
N ALA A 186 -0.57 -19.63 21.91
CA ALA A 186 0.81 -19.67 22.40
C ALA A 186 1.67 -18.53 21.85
N ILE A 187 1.38 -18.04 20.64
CA ILE A 187 2.19 -17.04 19.92
C ILE A 187 1.37 -15.77 19.67
N PHE A 188 0.23 -15.88 18.97
CA PHE A 188 -0.49 -14.69 18.50
C PHE A 188 -1.23 -13.94 19.61
N ALA A 189 -1.88 -14.61 20.56
CA ALA A 189 -2.56 -13.92 21.65
C ALA A 189 -1.59 -13.07 22.50
N PRO A 190 -0.43 -13.58 22.97
CA PRO A 190 0.54 -12.76 23.70
C PRO A 190 1.21 -11.69 22.82
N MET A 191 1.43 -11.96 21.53
CA MET A 191 1.98 -10.97 20.60
C MET A 191 0.98 -9.81 20.35
N LEU A 192 -0.29 -10.10 20.14
CA LEU A 192 -1.34 -9.10 20.00
C LEU A 192 -1.55 -8.30 21.29
N ALA A 193 -1.44 -8.96 22.47
CA ALA A 193 -1.42 -8.25 23.75
C ALA A 193 -0.24 -7.27 23.87
N TYR A 194 0.93 -7.67 23.37
CA TYR A 194 2.10 -6.79 23.29
C TYR A 194 1.80 -5.59 22.37
N HIS A 195 1.30 -5.81 21.15
CA HIS A 195 0.97 -4.74 20.21
C HIS A 195 -0.06 -3.75 20.81
N ARG A 196 -1.12 -4.24 21.43
CA ARG A 196 -2.12 -3.40 22.11
C ARG A 196 -1.48 -2.56 23.22
N ARG A 197 -0.66 -3.17 24.08
CA ARG A 197 0.01 -2.50 25.22
C ARG A 197 1.01 -1.44 24.77
N THR A 198 1.67 -1.65 23.63
CA THR A 198 2.71 -0.75 23.12
C THR A 198 2.20 0.21 22.04
N SER A 199 0.93 0.10 21.64
CA SER A 199 0.34 0.85 20.55
C SER A 199 1.14 0.71 19.24
N THR A 200 1.63 -0.51 18.98
CA THR A 200 2.36 -0.85 17.75
C THR A 200 1.50 -1.71 16.83
N PRO A 201 1.64 -1.61 15.52
CA PRO A 201 0.82 -2.37 14.60
C PRO A 201 1.26 -3.83 14.47
N PHE A 202 0.31 -4.70 14.14
CA PHE A 202 0.57 -6.04 13.65
C PHE A 202 0.92 -5.96 12.15
N MET A 203 2.10 -6.44 11.75
CA MET A 203 2.56 -6.32 10.37
C MET A 203 2.32 -7.61 9.60
N VAL A 204 1.80 -7.49 8.38
CA VAL A 204 1.49 -8.64 7.50
C VAL A 204 1.94 -8.38 6.06
N ASN A 205 2.24 -9.46 5.35
CA ASN A 205 2.64 -9.47 3.95
C ASN A 205 1.55 -10.17 3.11
N PRO A 206 0.44 -9.47 2.76
CA PRO A 206 -0.60 -10.03 1.91
C PRO A 206 -0.13 -10.01 0.45
N TYR A 207 -0.11 -11.17 -0.19
CA TYR A 207 0.22 -11.31 -1.60
C TYR A 207 -0.89 -12.05 -2.34
N PRO A 208 -1.85 -11.33 -2.96
CA PRO A 208 -2.78 -11.92 -3.91
C PRO A 208 -2.10 -12.71 -5.02
N TYR A 209 -0.87 -12.34 -5.37
CA TYR A 209 0.00 -13.06 -6.31
C TYR A 209 0.19 -14.55 -5.97
N PHE A 210 0.26 -14.92 -4.70
CA PHE A 210 0.40 -16.31 -4.28
C PHE A 210 -0.94 -17.02 -4.03
N GLY A 211 -2.06 -16.29 -4.06
CA GLY A 211 -3.38 -16.81 -3.72
C GLY A 211 -4.35 -16.94 -4.89
N PHE A 212 -4.02 -16.45 -6.08
CA PHE A 212 -4.93 -16.47 -7.21
C PHE A 212 -4.99 -17.83 -7.92
N THR A 213 -6.08 -18.04 -8.63
CA THR A 213 -6.27 -19.06 -9.65
C THR A 213 -6.66 -18.37 -10.97
N ASP A 214 -6.68 -19.07 -12.09
CA ASP A 214 -7.08 -18.49 -13.37
C ASP A 214 -8.46 -17.82 -13.29
N ARG A 215 -9.39 -18.39 -12.52
CA ARG A 215 -10.74 -17.84 -12.31
C ARG A 215 -10.76 -16.59 -11.43
N THR A 216 -9.83 -16.48 -10.50
CA THR A 216 -9.77 -15.37 -9.54
C THR A 216 -8.71 -14.33 -9.92
N LEU A 217 -8.05 -14.45 -11.08
CA LEU A 217 -7.04 -13.51 -11.51
C LEU A 217 -7.57 -12.06 -11.61
N PRO A 218 -8.75 -11.76 -12.19
CA PRO A 218 -9.29 -10.40 -12.17
C PRO A 218 -9.51 -9.87 -10.75
N TYR A 219 -10.02 -10.71 -9.84
CA TYR A 219 -10.22 -10.40 -8.44
C TYR A 219 -8.88 -10.11 -7.71
N ALA A 220 -7.82 -10.88 -7.99
CA ALA A 220 -6.49 -10.62 -7.44
C ALA A 220 -5.88 -9.31 -7.96
N LEU A 221 -6.20 -8.91 -9.19
CA LEU A 221 -5.66 -7.73 -9.86
C LEU A 221 -6.50 -6.45 -9.67
N PHE A 222 -7.51 -6.46 -8.81
CA PHE A 222 -8.48 -5.35 -8.67
C PHE A 222 -9.17 -4.99 -9.99
N LYS A 223 -9.32 -5.93 -10.91
CA LYS A 223 -10.06 -5.76 -12.16
C LYS A 223 -11.54 -6.09 -11.95
N PRO A 224 -12.46 -5.66 -12.86
CA PRO A 224 -13.86 -6.03 -12.80
C PRO A 224 -14.06 -7.54 -12.67
N ASN A 225 -14.88 -7.95 -11.72
CA ASN A 225 -15.20 -9.35 -11.40
C ASN A 225 -16.52 -9.43 -10.63
N ASP A 226 -17.06 -10.63 -10.48
CA ASP A 226 -18.35 -10.85 -9.79
C ASP A 226 -18.26 -10.71 -8.27
N GLY A 227 -17.05 -10.58 -7.73
CA GLY A 227 -16.80 -10.53 -6.29
C GLY A 227 -16.90 -11.90 -5.61
N VAL A 228 -16.50 -11.91 -4.33
CA VAL A 228 -16.63 -13.07 -3.44
C VAL A 228 -17.54 -12.70 -2.29
N PHE A 229 -18.69 -13.36 -2.21
CA PHE A 229 -19.67 -13.11 -1.14
C PHE A 229 -19.30 -13.88 0.13
N ASP A 230 -19.29 -13.20 1.26
CA ASP A 230 -19.09 -13.79 2.59
C ASP A 230 -20.44 -13.86 3.32
N PRO A 231 -21.08 -15.04 3.40
CA PRO A 231 -22.42 -15.18 3.96
C PRO A 231 -22.50 -14.92 5.46
N ALA A 232 -21.39 -15.03 6.20
CA ALA A 232 -21.40 -14.81 7.65
C ALA A 232 -21.41 -13.33 8.02
N THR A 233 -20.92 -12.45 7.14
CA THR A 233 -20.90 -11.00 7.35
C THR A 233 -21.85 -10.25 6.41
N ASN A 234 -22.42 -10.93 5.43
CA ASN A 234 -23.23 -10.35 4.35
C ASN A 234 -22.45 -9.29 3.54
N LEU A 235 -21.13 -9.47 3.40
CA LEU A 235 -20.23 -8.59 2.66
C LEU A 235 -19.79 -9.23 1.35
N THR A 236 -19.55 -8.40 0.33
CA THR A 236 -18.97 -8.85 -0.94
C THR A 236 -17.59 -8.20 -1.11
N TYR A 237 -16.61 -9.02 -1.40
CA TYR A 237 -15.24 -8.61 -1.65
C TYR A 237 -15.00 -8.53 -3.15
N THR A 238 -14.58 -7.37 -3.65
CA THR A 238 -14.29 -7.14 -5.07
C THR A 238 -12.81 -7.22 -5.39
N ASN A 239 -11.96 -7.43 -4.37
CA ASN A 239 -10.54 -7.68 -4.56
C ASN A 239 -9.98 -8.59 -3.46
N MET A 240 -8.95 -9.36 -3.82
CA MET A 240 -8.33 -10.36 -2.94
C MET A 240 -7.48 -9.71 -1.82
N PHE A 241 -6.93 -8.54 -2.03
CA PHE A 241 -6.13 -7.82 -1.03
C PHE A 241 -6.97 -7.49 0.20
N ASP A 242 -8.16 -6.92 0.01
CA ASP A 242 -9.10 -6.65 1.11
C ASP A 242 -9.52 -7.94 1.82
N ALA A 243 -9.81 -8.99 1.06
CA ALA A 243 -10.19 -10.28 1.62
C ALA A 243 -9.06 -10.88 2.48
N GLN A 244 -7.81 -10.77 2.06
CA GLN A 244 -6.65 -11.22 2.82
C GLN A 244 -6.47 -10.42 4.11
N LEU A 245 -6.64 -9.09 4.09
CA LEU A 245 -6.56 -8.25 5.29
C LEU A 245 -7.71 -8.53 6.25
N ASP A 246 -8.93 -8.69 5.75
CA ASP A 246 -10.09 -8.98 6.58
C ASP A 246 -10.05 -10.39 7.18
N ALA A 247 -9.40 -11.37 6.52
CA ALA A 247 -9.13 -12.66 7.11
C ALA A 247 -8.15 -12.56 8.30
N VAL A 248 -7.12 -11.71 8.21
CA VAL A 248 -6.22 -11.42 9.33
C VAL A 248 -7.00 -10.73 10.45
N HIS A 249 -7.79 -9.71 10.14
CA HIS A 249 -8.62 -9.01 11.13
C HIS A 249 -9.59 -9.96 11.82
N SER A 250 -10.23 -10.87 11.09
CA SER A 250 -11.13 -11.90 11.65
C SER A 250 -10.38 -12.84 12.61
N ALA A 251 -9.14 -13.23 12.26
CA ALA A 251 -8.30 -14.04 13.14
C ALA A 251 -7.93 -13.30 14.44
N MET A 252 -7.61 -12.00 14.35
CA MET A 252 -7.33 -11.13 15.49
C MET A 252 -8.59 -10.94 16.36
N ALA A 253 -9.74 -10.71 15.75
CA ALA A 253 -11.04 -10.53 16.43
C ALA A 253 -11.44 -11.78 17.23
N ARG A 254 -11.16 -13.01 16.73
CA ARG A 254 -11.38 -14.27 17.45
C ARG A 254 -10.56 -14.37 18.74
N LEU A 255 -9.47 -13.63 18.85
CA LEU A 255 -8.64 -13.51 20.06
C LEU A 255 -8.96 -12.23 20.86
N ASN A 256 -9.99 -11.48 20.50
CA ASN A 256 -10.41 -10.20 21.08
C ASN A 256 -9.38 -9.05 20.90
N TYR A 257 -8.70 -9.00 19.73
CA TYR A 257 -7.70 -7.97 19.38
C TYR A 257 -8.03 -7.23 18.07
N SER A 258 -9.32 -7.02 17.77
CA SER A 258 -9.75 -6.28 16.57
C SER A 258 -9.36 -4.80 16.58
N ASP A 259 -8.96 -4.27 17.72
CA ASP A 259 -8.51 -2.90 17.94
C ASP A 259 -7.00 -2.69 17.64
N VAL A 260 -6.23 -3.75 17.44
CA VAL A 260 -4.83 -3.63 17.05
C VAL A 260 -4.72 -3.24 15.58
N ASP A 261 -3.89 -2.23 15.30
CA ASP A 261 -3.67 -1.76 13.94
C ASP A 261 -2.91 -2.78 13.09
N ILE A 262 -3.20 -2.76 11.78
CA ILE A 262 -2.53 -3.59 10.78
C ILE A 262 -1.71 -2.69 9.87
N VAL A 263 -0.46 -3.08 9.59
CA VAL A 263 0.42 -2.50 8.59
C VAL A 263 0.72 -3.56 7.54
N VAL A 264 0.60 -3.20 6.27
CA VAL A 264 1.02 -4.03 5.15
C VAL A 264 2.51 -3.82 4.91
N ALA A 265 3.32 -4.76 5.41
CA ALA A 265 4.77 -4.62 5.38
C ALA A 265 5.38 -4.98 4.01
N GLU A 266 4.67 -5.77 3.23
CA GLU A 266 5.01 -6.13 1.85
C GLU A 266 3.76 -6.52 1.09
N THR A 267 3.66 -6.11 -0.17
CA THR A 267 2.71 -6.64 -1.16
C THR A 267 3.14 -6.20 -2.56
N GLY A 268 2.94 -7.03 -3.58
CA GLY A 268 3.36 -6.72 -4.93
C GLY A 268 2.97 -7.78 -5.96
N TRP A 269 3.31 -7.50 -7.22
CA TRP A 269 3.13 -8.40 -8.35
C TRP A 269 4.32 -8.27 -9.30
N PRO A 270 4.97 -9.37 -9.70
CA PRO A 270 6.14 -9.30 -10.57
C PRO A 270 5.76 -9.00 -12.03
N SER A 271 6.62 -8.23 -12.71
CA SER A 271 6.39 -7.75 -14.08
C SER A 271 6.91 -8.69 -15.17
N ALA A 272 7.78 -9.62 -14.82
CA ALA A 272 8.31 -10.67 -15.68
C ALA A 272 8.56 -11.94 -14.85
N GLY A 273 8.47 -13.10 -15.51
CA GLY A 273 8.65 -14.41 -14.90
C GLY A 273 8.81 -15.48 -15.96
N ASP A 274 8.94 -16.73 -15.54
CA ASP A 274 9.09 -17.87 -16.42
C ASP A 274 7.84 -18.11 -17.29
N ALA A 275 8.02 -18.76 -18.43
CA ALA A 275 6.93 -19.08 -19.37
C ALA A 275 5.79 -19.92 -18.73
N ALA A 276 6.08 -20.63 -17.64
CA ALA A 276 5.08 -21.38 -16.87
C ALA A 276 4.19 -20.47 -15.97
N GLN A 277 4.46 -19.18 -15.91
CA GLN A 277 3.77 -18.19 -15.08
C GLN A 277 3.05 -17.15 -15.95
N PRO A 278 2.02 -17.48 -16.74
CA PRO A 278 1.40 -16.57 -17.72
C PRO A 278 0.75 -15.33 -17.07
N ALA A 279 0.38 -15.40 -15.80
CA ALA A 279 -0.13 -14.26 -15.05
C ALA A 279 0.97 -13.29 -14.61
N VAL A 280 2.25 -13.65 -14.74
CA VAL A 280 3.40 -12.79 -14.45
C VAL A 280 3.79 -12.05 -15.73
N ASN A 281 3.32 -10.83 -15.83
CA ASN A 281 3.59 -9.97 -16.99
C ASN A 281 3.41 -8.50 -16.60
N LEU A 282 3.92 -7.62 -17.46
CA LEU A 282 3.92 -6.17 -17.23
C LEU A 282 2.51 -5.61 -16.99
N ALA A 283 1.52 -6.04 -17.78
CA ALA A 283 0.14 -5.53 -17.68
C ALA A 283 -0.51 -5.89 -16.33
N ASN A 284 -0.28 -7.10 -15.84
CA ASN A 284 -0.81 -7.53 -14.54
C ASN A 284 -0.07 -6.88 -13.36
N ALA A 285 1.26 -6.73 -13.44
CA ALA A 285 2.03 -5.99 -12.43
C ALA A 285 1.56 -4.53 -12.33
N MET A 286 1.41 -3.87 -13.46
CA MET A 286 0.90 -2.50 -13.55
C MET A 286 -0.54 -2.41 -13.01
N SER A 287 -1.40 -3.37 -13.35
CA SER A 287 -2.78 -3.42 -12.85
C SER A 287 -2.82 -3.59 -11.33
N TYR A 288 -2.09 -4.58 -10.79
CA TYR A 288 -2.08 -4.83 -9.35
C TYR A 288 -1.53 -3.63 -8.57
N ASN A 289 -0.30 -3.23 -8.84
CA ASN A 289 0.37 -2.20 -8.06
C ASN A 289 -0.28 -0.81 -8.23
N GLY A 290 -0.76 -0.49 -9.44
CA GLY A 290 -1.47 0.76 -9.68
C GLY A 290 -2.83 0.81 -8.99
N ASN A 291 -3.62 -0.27 -9.04
CA ASN A 291 -4.90 -0.37 -8.34
C ASN A 291 -4.73 -0.38 -6.82
N LEU A 292 -3.73 -1.12 -6.31
CA LEU A 292 -3.39 -1.14 -4.89
C LEU A 292 -3.09 0.27 -4.36
N ILE A 293 -2.21 1.02 -5.03
CA ILE A 293 -1.82 2.37 -4.61
C ILE A 293 -3.05 3.29 -4.59
N ARG A 294 -3.90 3.22 -5.62
CA ARG A 294 -5.15 4.00 -5.62
C ARG A 294 -6.10 3.59 -4.52
N HIS A 295 -6.26 2.28 -4.29
CA HIS A 295 -7.14 1.76 -3.25
C HIS A 295 -6.68 2.23 -1.86
N VAL A 296 -5.41 2.08 -1.53
CA VAL A 296 -4.85 2.57 -0.26
C VAL A 296 -5.00 4.09 -0.14
N ASN A 297 -4.68 4.84 -1.18
CA ASN A 297 -4.79 6.31 -1.21
C ASN A 297 -6.24 6.79 -1.09
N SER A 298 -7.23 5.98 -1.48
CA SER A 298 -8.65 6.34 -1.32
C SER A 298 -9.10 6.43 0.14
N GLY A 299 -8.39 5.74 1.05
CA GLY A 299 -8.74 5.68 2.47
C GLY A 299 -10.06 4.96 2.77
N LYS A 300 -10.64 4.26 1.80
CA LYS A 300 -11.91 3.52 1.98
C LYS A 300 -11.79 2.37 2.97
N GLY A 301 -10.59 1.83 3.14
CA GLY A 301 -10.37 0.63 3.94
C GLY A 301 -10.87 -0.63 3.25
N THR A 302 -11.15 -1.66 4.05
CA THR A 302 -11.68 -2.94 3.60
C THR A 302 -13.15 -3.10 4.02
N PRO A 303 -13.91 -4.07 3.52
CA PRO A 303 -15.30 -4.29 3.91
C PRO A 303 -15.55 -4.46 5.41
N LEU A 304 -14.67 -5.17 6.15
CA LEU A 304 -14.77 -5.29 7.62
C LEU A 304 -14.14 -4.11 8.39
N MET A 305 -13.26 -3.35 7.76
CA MET A 305 -12.57 -2.21 8.35
C MET A 305 -12.78 -0.95 7.49
N PRO A 306 -14.02 -0.49 7.29
CA PRO A 306 -14.32 0.66 6.44
C PRO A 306 -13.69 1.94 7.02
N ASN A 307 -13.20 2.80 6.12
CA ASN A 307 -12.52 4.06 6.45
C ASN A 307 -11.20 3.88 7.25
N ARG A 308 -10.68 2.66 7.37
CA ARG A 308 -9.39 2.41 7.98
C ARG A 308 -8.27 2.65 6.96
N ARG A 309 -7.25 3.38 7.37
CA ARG A 309 -6.06 3.62 6.55
C ARG A 309 -5.02 2.57 6.87
N PHE A 310 -4.46 1.95 5.83
CA PHE A 310 -3.38 0.97 5.98
C PHE A 310 -2.08 1.57 5.48
N GLU A 311 -1.11 1.75 6.39
CA GLU A 311 0.27 1.98 5.98
C GLU A 311 0.72 0.77 5.15
N THR A 312 1.16 1.01 3.92
CA THR A 312 1.40 -0.07 2.95
C THR A 312 2.74 0.12 2.25
N TYR A 313 3.55 -0.94 2.23
CA TYR A 313 4.81 -0.99 1.52
C TYR A 313 4.68 -1.87 0.27
N VAL A 314 4.92 -1.28 -0.89
CA VAL A 314 4.92 -2.00 -2.18
C VAL A 314 6.25 -2.72 -2.34
N PHE A 315 6.21 -4.00 -2.57
CA PHE A 315 7.38 -4.82 -2.91
C PHE A 315 7.51 -4.88 -4.44
N SER A 316 8.58 -4.26 -5.06
CA SER A 316 9.69 -3.59 -4.40
C SER A 316 10.10 -2.32 -5.16
N LEU A 317 11.07 -1.57 -4.62
CA LEU A 317 11.56 -0.35 -5.26
C LEU A 317 12.25 -0.64 -6.59
N PHE A 318 13.22 -1.56 -6.59
CA PHE A 318 14.02 -1.92 -7.76
C PHE A 318 13.86 -3.39 -8.13
N ASN A 319 14.08 -3.69 -9.41
CA ASN A 319 14.40 -5.04 -9.84
C ASN A 319 15.76 -5.45 -9.23
N GLU A 320 15.85 -6.67 -8.70
CA GLU A 320 17.01 -7.18 -7.97
C GLU A 320 17.59 -8.41 -8.70
N ASN A 321 18.67 -8.23 -9.45
CA ASN A 321 19.21 -9.23 -10.39
C ASN A 321 19.85 -10.48 -9.74
N LEU A 322 20.13 -10.46 -8.43
CA LEU A 322 20.70 -11.58 -7.67
C LEU A 322 19.66 -12.43 -6.95
N LYS A 323 18.36 -12.13 -7.10
CA LYS A 323 17.26 -12.97 -6.60
C LYS A 323 17.20 -14.31 -7.35
N GLU A 324 16.69 -15.35 -6.69
CA GLU A 324 16.77 -16.74 -7.18
C GLU A 324 15.99 -16.99 -8.47
N SER A 325 14.71 -16.57 -8.54
CA SER A 325 13.84 -16.83 -9.69
C SER A 325 13.66 -15.60 -10.58
N GLU A 326 13.22 -15.82 -11.83
CA GLU A 326 12.94 -14.72 -12.76
C GLU A 326 11.85 -13.78 -12.20
N SER A 327 10.78 -14.33 -11.63
CA SER A 327 9.72 -13.51 -11.00
C SER A 327 10.24 -12.73 -9.80
N GLU A 328 11.07 -13.33 -8.94
CA GLU A 328 11.66 -12.64 -7.79
C GLU A 328 12.58 -11.47 -8.20
N ARG A 329 13.23 -11.57 -9.34
CA ARG A 329 14.07 -10.48 -9.88
C ARG A 329 13.28 -9.29 -10.43
N ASN A 330 11.98 -9.44 -10.66
CA ASN A 330 11.17 -8.49 -11.43
C ASN A 330 9.97 -7.90 -10.65
N PHE A 331 10.06 -7.76 -9.35
CA PHE A 331 9.06 -7.06 -8.54
C PHE A 331 9.22 -5.54 -8.52
N GLY A 332 10.33 -5.01 -9.03
CA GLY A 332 10.66 -3.58 -8.97
C GLY A 332 9.66 -2.68 -9.68
N LEU A 333 9.33 -1.55 -9.06
CA LEU A 333 8.64 -0.44 -9.70
C LEU A 333 9.58 0.32 -10.65
N PHE A 334 10.88 0.29 -10.34
CA PHE A 334 11.93 0.95 -11.12
C PHE A 334 13.05 -0.03 -11.48
N ARG A 335 13.74 0.27 -12.56
CA ARG A 335 15.03 -0.31 -12.88
C ARG A 335 16.14 0.40 -12.09
N PRO A 336 17.34 -0.19 -11.97
CA PRO A 336 18.46 0.46 -11.24
C PRO A 336 18.88 1.83 -11.78
N ASP A 337 18.55 2.16 -13.02
CA ASP A 337 18.78 3.48 -13.64
C ASP A 337 17.68 4.50 -13.35
N PHE A 338 16.76 4.19 -12.43
CA PHE A 338 15.57 4.97 -12.06
C PHE A 338 14.48 5.07 -13.13
N THR A 339 14.62 4.39 -14.27
CA THR A 339 13.53 4.32 -15.24
C THR A 339 12.37 3.49 -14.68
N PRO A 340 11.12 3.96 -14.76
CA PRO A 340 9.99 3.16 -14.35
C PRO A 340 9.93 1.86 -15.16
N VAL A 341 9.66 0.73 -14.49
CA VAL A 341 9.29 -0.51 -15.20
C VAL A 341 7.91 -0.31 -15.82
N TYR A 342 7.02 0.37 -15.09
CA TYR A 342 5.70 0.84 -15.50
C TYR A 342 5.28 2.01 -14.61
N ASP A 343 4.34 2.83 -15.08
CA ASP A 343 3.83 3.95 -14.28
C ASP A 343 2.66 3.49 -13.39
N VAL A 344 2.75 3.80 -12.10
CA VAL A 344 1.70 3.55 -11.08
C VAL A 344 1.24 4.85 -10.40
N GLY A 345 1.60 6.01 -10.95
CA GLY A 345 1.17 7.31 -10.45
C GLY A 345 1.89 7.79 -9.18
N ILE A 346 3.08 7.27 -8.88
CA ILE A 346 3.89 7.70 -7.72
C ILE A 346 4.97 8.73 -8.07
N LEU A 347 5.19 9.01 -9.35
CA LEU A 347 6.11 10.06 -9.76
C LEU A 347 5.44 11.43 -9.56
N LYS A 348 6.17 12.35 -8.96
CA LYS A 348 5.74 13.76 -8.91
C LYS A 348 5.71 14.31 -10.34
N ASN A 349 4.62 14.96 -10.71
CA ASN A 349 4.53 15.66 -11.98
C ASN A 349 5.65 16.72 -12.05
N THR A 350 6.72 16.42 -12.77
CA THR A 350 7.66 17.44 -13.18
C THR A 350 6.98 18.19 -14.33
N PRO A 351 6.91 19.53 -14.32
CA PRO A 351 6.44 20.24 -15.50
C PRO A 351 7.28 19.78 -16.70
N ALA A 352 6.64 19.30 -17.73
CA ALA A 352 7.29 18.81 -18.94
C ALA A 352 8.27 19.88 -19.46
N ALA A 353 9.56 19.53 -19.55
CA ALA A 353 10.54 20.37 -20.23
C ALA A 353 10.24 20.34 -21.73
N GLY A 354 9.73 21.46 -22.23
CA GLY A 354 9.81 21.87 -23.63
C GLY A 354 8.85 21.20 -24.63
N PRO A 355 8.40 21.93 -25.64
CA PRO A 355 7.34 21.53 -26.53
C PRO A 355 7.82 20.60 -27.64
N SER A 356 7.34 19.38 -27.70
CA SER A 356 7.22 18.66 -28.95
C SER A 356 5.78 18.84 -29.46
N GLY A 357 5.64 19.40 -30.63
CA GLY A 357 4.54 19.82 -31.46
C GLY A 357 3.08 19.45 -31.14
N PRO A 358 2.10 20.17 -31.74
CA PRO A 358 0.73 20.15 -31.29
C PRO A 358 0.03 18.83 -31.71
N SER A 359 -0.02 17.87 -30.83
CA SER A 359 -1.12 16.93 -30.76
C SER A 359 -1.93 17.36 -29.54
N ASP A 360 -3.18 17.76 -29.77
CA ASP A 360 -4.19 17.97 -28.73
C ASP A 360 -4.32 16.66 -27.96
N GLY A 361 -3.57 16.53 -26.85
CA GLY A 361 -3.33 15.27 -26.15
C GLY A 361 -4.52 14.68 -25.43
N ARG A 362 -5.74 14.97 -25.88
CA ARG A 362 -6.98 14.41 -25.36
C ARG A 362 -7.09 12.93 -25.73
N LYS A 363 -7.37 12.10 -24.73
CA LYS A 363 -7.58 10.68 -24.87
C LYS A 363 -8.81 10.26 -24.09
N TRP A 364 -9.54 9.34 -24.66
CA TRP A 364 -10.73 8.75 -24.05
C TRP A 364 -10.63 7.24 -23.99
N CYS A 365 -11.30 6.62 -23.01
CA CYS A 365 -11.43 5.18 -22.90
C CYS A 365 -12.82 4.74 -23.36
N VAL A 366 -12.86 3.86 -24.35
CA VAL A 366 -14.13 3.33 -24.88
C VAL A 366 -14.12 1.80 -24.98
N PRO A 367 -15.26 1.12 -25.00
CA PRO A 367 -15.34 -0.31 -25.21
C PRO A 367 -14.76 -0.75 -26.56
N LYS A 368 -13.99 -1.84 -26.57
CA LYS A 368 -13.62 -2.53 -27.83
C LYS A 368 -14.85 -3.03 -28.55
N GLY A 369 -14.78 -3.11 -29.90
CA GLY A 369 -15.89 -3.52 -30.74
C GLY A 369 -16.44 -4.91 -30.45
N ASP A 370 -15.59 -5.83 -30.01
CA ASP A 370 -15.87 -7.24 -29.71
C ASP A 370 -16.23 -7.52 -28.25
N ALA A 371 -16.25 -6.50 -27.39
CA ALA A 371 -16.60 -6.67 -25.97
C ALA A 371 -18.08 -7.10 -25.80
N SER A 372 -18.31 -8.15 -25.02
CA SER A 372 -19.66 -8.67 -24.73
C SER A 372 -20.44 -7.74 -23.80
N SER A 373 -21.78 -7.75 -23.92
CA SER A 373 -22.66 -6.94 -23.06
C SER A 373 -22.48 -7.27 -21.58
N ASP A 374 -22.30 -8.54 -21.22
CA ASP A 374 -22.08 -8.94 -19.83
C ASP A 374 -20.76 -8.39 -19.27
N ALA A 375 -19.70 -8.40 -20.06
CA ALA A 375 -18.43 -7.81 -19.67
C ALA A 375 -18.54 -6.28 -19.52
N LEU A 376 -19.27 -5.64 -20.41
CA LEU A 376 -19.51 -4.19 -20.33
C LEU A 376 -20.39 -3.80 -19.15
N GLN A 377 -21.37 -4.63 -18.78
CA GLN A 377 -22.17 -4.39 -17.57
C GLN A 377 -21.29 -4.44 -16.32
N ARG A 378 -20.41 -5.43 -16.20
CA ARG A 378 -19.44 -5.49 -15.09
C ARG A 378 -18.52 -4.26 -15.03
N ASN A 379 -18.16 -3.69 -16.17
CA ASN A 379 -17.36 -2.46 -16.22
C ASN A 379 -18.15 -1.26 -15.67
N ILE A 380 -19.44 -1.14 -16.01
CA ILE A 380 -20.34 -0.13 -15.45
C ILE A 380 -20.39 -0.27 -13.93
N ASP A 381 -20.72 -1.48 -13.46
CA ASP A 381 -20.88 -1.78 -12.04
C ASP A 381 -19.58 -1.46 -11.27
N TYR A 382 -18.44 -1.87 -11.82
CA TYR A 382 -17.13 -1.58 -11.25
C TYR A 382 -16.85 -0.07 -11.18
N ALA A 383 -17.04 0.65 -12.27
CA ALA A 383 -16.77 2.09 -12.30
C ALA A 383 -17.68 2.86 -11.33
N CYS A 384 -18.98 2.54 -11.33
CA CYS A 384 -19.96 3.18 -10.45
C CYS A 384 -19.72 2.85 -8.96
N CYS A 385 -19.39 1.60 -8.63
CA CYS A 385 -19.04 1.20 -7.26
C CYS A 385 -17.71 1.84 -6.77
N SER A 386 -16.86 2.29 -7.70
CA SER A 386 -15.59 2.96 -7.36
C SER A 386 -15.78 4.42 -6.87
N GLY A 387 -17.01 4.88 -6.68
CA GLY A 387 -17.34 6.23 -6.21
C GLY A 387 -17.47 7.26 -7.34
N LEU A 388 -17.60 6.80 -8.58
CA LEU A 388 -17.88 7.64 -9.71
C LEU A 388 -19.34 8.08 -9.72
N ASP A 389 -19.61 9.33 -10.14
CA ASP A 389 -20.98 9.76 -10.41
C ASP A 389 -21.51 9.11 -11.70
N CYS A 390 -22.40 8.16 -11.53
CA CYS A 390 -23.10 7.49 -12.64
C CYS A 390 -24.50 8.07 -12.94
N GLY A 391 -24.87 9.17 -12.30
CA GLY A 391 -26.12 9.89 -12.60
C GLY A 391 -26.33 10.20 -14.09
N PRO A 392 -25.30 10.62 -14.84
CA PRO A 392 -25.43 10.92 -16.26
C PRO A 392 -25.94 9.77 -17.15
N ILE A 393 -25.71 8.51 -16.77
CA ILE A 393 -26.18 7.32 -17.51
C ILE A 393 -27.46 6.69 -16.93
N GLN A 394 -28.08 7.32 -15.94
CA GLN A 394 -29.37 6.92 -15.41
C GLN A 394 -30.51 7.60 -16.16
N SER A 395 -31.72 7.06 -16.03
CA SER A 395 -32.92 7.63 -16.68
C SER A 395 -33.08 9.13 -16.42
N GLY A 396 -33.14 9.90 -17.49
CA GLY A 396 -33.17 11.37 -17.44
C GLY A 396 -31.79 12.05 -17.41
N GLY A 397 -30.69 11.31 -17.31
CA GLY A 397 -29.34 11.84 -17.43
C GLY A 397 -28.93 12.14 -18.87
N PRO A 398 -27.94 13.05 -19.08
CA PRO A 398 -27.56 13.53 -20.43
C PRO A 398 -26.91 12.43 -21.30
N CYS A 399 -26.42 11.35 -20.71
CA CYS A 399 -25.78 10.23 -21.40
C CYS A 399 -26.60 8.92 -21.32
N PHE A 400 -27.88 9.02 -20.91
CA PHE A 400 -28.76 7.84 -20.84
C PHE A 400 -29.09 7.32 -22.24
N SER A 401 -29.37 8.22 -23.19
CA SER A 401 -29.67 7.81 -24.57
C SER A 401 -28.40 7.79 -25.44
N PRO A 402 -28.19 6.74 -26.27
CA PRO A 402 -29.02 5.55 -26.41
C PRO A 402 -28.97 4.64 -25.19
N ASP A 403 -30.13 4.11 -24.76
CA ASP A 403 -30.26 3.20 -23.63
C ASP A 403 -29.72 1.81 -24.00
N THR A 404 -28.39 1.71 -23.99
CA THR A 404 -27.66 0.44 -24.26
C THR A 404 -26.52 0.26 -23.27
N VAL A 405 -26.26 -1.00 -22.91
CA VAL A 405 -25.11 -1.34 -22.05
C VAL A 405 -23.80 -0.80 -22.62
N ARG A 406 -23.64 -0.80 -23.93
CA ARG A 406 -22.41 -0.31 -24.59
C ARG A 406 -22.23 1.20 -24.45
N SER A 407 -23.27 2.00 -24.63
CA SER A 407 -23.18 3.46 -24.47
C SER A 407 -22.94 3.86 -23.01
N HIS A 408 -23.65 3.21 -22.09
CA HIS A 408 -23.45 3.44 -20.66
C HIS A 408 -22.03 2.99 -20.20
N ALA A 409 -21.53 1.85 -20.70
CA ALA A 409 -20.17 1.40 -20.43
C ALA A 409 -19.13 2.37 -21.00
N ALA A 410 -19.33 2.89 -22.20
CA ALA A 410 -18.42 3.86 -22.79
C ALA A 410 -18.26 5.11 -21.91
N TYR A 411 -19.37 5.65 -21.42
CA TYR A 411 -19.34 6.77 -20.48
C TYR A 411 -18.65 6.41 -19.16
N ALA A 412 -19.07 5.34 -18.51
CA ALA A 412 -18.55 4.94 -17.19
C ALA A 412 -17.07 4.60 -17.25
N MET A 413 -16.62 3.86 -18.28
CA MET A 413 -15.22 3.52 -18.49
C MET A 413 -14.35 4.76 -18.74
N ASN A 414 -14.85 5.73 -19.54
CA ASN A 414 -14.13 6.97 -19.74
C ASN A 414 -14.06 7.82 -18.48
N ALA A 415 -15.16 8.00 -17.79
CA ALA A 415 -15.19 8.78 -16.55
C ALA A 415 -14.25 8.16 -15.50
N TYR A 416 -14.19 6.81 -15.40
CA TYR A 416 -13.23 6.10 -14.58
C TYR A 416 -11.79 6.37 -15.02
N TYR A 417 -11.49 6.25 -16.31
CA TYR A 417 -10.17 6.51 -16.89
C TYR A 417 -9.69 7.93 -16.59
N GLN A 418 -10.54 8.95 -16.76
CA GLN A 418 -10.20 10.35 -16.50
C GLN A 418 -9.96 10.63 -15.01
N SER A 419 -10.80 10.07 -14.13
CA SER A 419 -10.71 10.28 -12.68
C SER A 419 -9.52 9.56 -12.04
N ASN A 420 -8.97 8.56 -12.74
CA ASN A 420 -7.90 7.71 -12.22
C ASN A 420 -6.53 7.97 -12.88
N GLY A 421 -6.30 9.18 -13.43
CA GLY A 421 -4.98 9.62 -13.88
C GLY A 421 -4.65 9.27 -15.34
N ARG A 422 -5.60 8.76 -16.12
CA ARG A 422 -5.47 8.49 -17.57
C ARG A 422 -4.34 7.54 -17.97
N HIS A 423 -3.98 6.61 -17.11
CA HIS A 423 -3.01 5.57 -17.45
C HIS A 423 -3.65 4.50 -18.34
N ASP A 424 -2.88 3.92 -19.26
CA ASP A 424 -3.38 2.94 -20.21
C ASP A 424 -4.08 1.76 -19.52
N PHE A 425 -3.57 1.33 -18.36
CA PHE A 425 -4.19 0.26 -17.57
C PHE A 425 -5.54 0.62 -16.95
N ASN A 426 -5.85 1.92 -16.81
CA ASN A 426 -7.17 2.37 -16.34
C ASN A 426 -8.24 2.19 -17.42
N CYS A 427 -7.83 1.97 -18.65
CA CYS A 427 -8.71 1.65 -19.78
C CYS A 427 -8.71 0.16 -20.14
N ASP A 428 -7.94 -0.70 -19.46
CA ASP A 428 -7.86 -2.12 -19.83
C ASP A 428 -9.19 -2.87 -19.57
N PHE A 429 -9.82 -2.64 -18.43
CA PHE A 429 -11.10 -3.25 -18.07
C PHE A 429 -11.18 -4.74 -18.41
N ALA A 430 -10.19 -5.53 -17.97
CA ALA A 430 -10.05 -6.95 -18.31
C ALA A 430 -10.00 -7.21 -19.83
N GLY A 431 -9.31 -6.36 -20.56
CA GLY A 431 -9.11 -6.47 -22.00
C GLY A 431 -10.27 -5.94 -22.87
N THR A 432 -11.31 -5.38 -22.27
CA THR A 432 -12.52 -4.90 -23.00
C THR A 432 -12.49 -3.42 -23.36
N GLY A 433 -11.53 -2.65 -22.82
CA GLY A 433 -11.36 -1.23 -23.12
C GLY A 433 -10.27 -0.95 -24.16
N VAL A 434 -10.36 0.20 -24.83
CA VAL A 434 -9.36 0.72 -25.76
C VAL A 434 -9.29 2.24 -25.67
N ILE A 435 -8.07 2.78 -25.71
CA ILE A 435 -7.84 4.22 -25.75
C ILE A 435 -8.04 4.74 -27.17
N THR A 436 -8.77 5.85 -27.29
CA THR A 436 -8.97 6.56 -28.55
C THR A 436 -8.62 8.04 -28.41
N SER A 437 -8.15 8.66 -29.49
CA SER A 437 -8.00 10.10 -29.61
C SER A 437 -9.21 10.78 -30.27
N THR A 438 -10.21 9.99 -30.68
CA THR A 438 -11.47 10.51 -31.23
C THR A 438 -12.43 10.76 -30.08
N ASP A 439 -12.92 12.00 -29.98
CA ASP A 439 -13.90 12.39 -28.97
C ASP A 439 -15.20 11.57 -29.14
N PRO A 440 -15.60 10.77 -28.14
CA PRO A 440 -16.79 9.96 -28.20
C PRO A 440 -18.09 10.69 -27.79
N SER A 441 -18.00 12.00 -27.51
CA SER A 441 -19.16 12.82 -27.15
C SER A 441 -20.19 12.83 -28.26
N TYR A 442 -21.48 12.85 -27.90
CA TYR A 442 -22.58 12.91 -28.86
C TYR A 442 -23.77 13.64 -28.24
N GLU A 443 -24.51 14.39 -29.05
CA GLU A 443 -25.68 15.15 -28.62
C GLU A 443 -25.43 15.94 -27.32
N THR A 444 -26.17 15.66 -26.26
CA THR A 444 -25.99 16.27 -24.91
C THR A 444 -24.99 15.53 -24.05
N CYS A 445 -24.54 14.34 -24.44
CA CYS A 445 -23.59 13.54 -23.69
C CYS A 445 -22.15 14.01 -23.96
N THR A 446 -21.55 14.69 -23.00
CA THR A 446 -20.16 15.17 -23.08
C THR A 446 -19.23 14.27 -22.29
N TYR A 447 -18.20 13.78 -22.94
CA TYR A 447 -17.15 12.99 -22.32
C TYR A 447 -16.00 13.88 -21.87
N VAL A 448 -15.62 13.79 -20.61
CA VAL A 448 -14.43 14.47 -20.10
C VAL A 448 -13.20 13.90 -20.79
N ALA A 449 -12.20 14.79 -21.10
CA ALA A 449 -10.95 14.43 -21.76
C ALA A 449 -9.71 14.71 -20.92
#